data_102dc9281aff87271891b59342ed713a
#
_entry.id   102dc9281aff87271891b59342ed713a
#
_cell.length_a   1.000
_cell.length_b   1.000
_cell.length_c   1.000
_cell.angle_alpha   90.00
_cell.angle_beta   90.00
_cell.angle_gamma   90.00
#
_symmetry.space_group_name_H-M   'P 1'
#
loop_
_entity.id
_entity.type
_entity.pdbx_description
1 polymer ?
#
loop_
_entity_poly.entity_id
_entity_poly.type
_entity_poly.pdbx_seq_one_letter_code
_entity_poly.pdbx_strand_id
1 'polypeptide(L)' 'MEKDLVLETMKKAGVPLNAGKIAELSGLDRKVVDKAMADLKKEGLIVSPVRCTWEPANK' A
#
# COMPACT_ATOMS: atom_id res chain seq x y z
N MET A 1 6.08 -10.65 -5.48
CA MET A 1 6.88 -9.96 -4.47
C MET A 1 5.97 -9.13 -3.59
N GLU A 2 6.36 -8.88 -2.36
CA GLU A 2 5.50 -8.23 -1.37
C GLU A 2 5.04 -6.86 -1.83
N LYS A 3 5.94 -6.07 -2.43
CA LYS A 3 5.56 -4.73 -2.84
C LYS A 3 4.53 -4.74 -3.98
N ASP A 4 4.63 -5.70 -4.87
CA ASP A 4 3.64 -5.86 -5.94
C ASP A 4 2.28 -6.27 -5.36
N LEU A 5 2.30 -7.17 -4.37
CA LEU A 5 1.08 -7.61 -3.70
C LEU A 5 0.41 -6.45 -2.96
N VAL A 6 1.19 -5.64 -2.28
CA VAL A 6 0.66 -4.47 -1.58
C VAL A 6 0.02 -3.49 -2.56
N LEU A 7 0.72 -3.20 -3.66
CA LEU A 7 0.21 -2.29 -4.67
C LEU A 7 -1.08 -2.82 -5.30
N GLU A 8 -1.11 -4.10 -5.61
CA GLU A 8 -2.30 -4.73 -6.19
C GLU A 8 -3.46 -4.71 -5.21
N THR A 9 -3.19 -4.94 -3.93
CA THR A 9 -4.21 -4.87 -2.89
C THR A 9 -4.87 -3.49 -2.86
N MET A 10 -4.06 -2.45 -2.96
CA MET A 10 -4.57 -1.08 -3.00
C MET A 10 -5.39 -0.82 -4.26
N LYS A 11 -4.94 -1.30 -5.40
CA LYS A 11 -5.67 -1.15 -6.66
C LYS A 11 -7.03 -1.83 -6.61
N LYS A 12 -7.09 -3.03 -6.05
CA LYS A 12 -8.34 -3.78 -5.92
C LYS A 12 -9.32 -3.11 -4.98
N ALA A 13 -8.81 -2.48 -3.92
CA ALA A 13 -9.67 -1.81 -2.96
C ALA A 13 -10.37 -0.58 -3.58
N GLY A 14 -9.68 0.10 -4.48
CA GLY A 14 -10.22 1.29 -5.16
C GLY A 14 -10.43 2.49 -4.25
N VAL A 15 -9.95 2.42 -3.01
CA VAL A 15 -10.05 3.51 -2.04
C VAL A 15 -8.73 3.60 -1.27
N PRO A 16 -8.41 4.76 -0.70
CA PRO A 16 -7.21 4.89 0.12
C PRO A 16 -7.28 3.97 1.35
N LEU A 17 -6.19 3.31 1.65
CA LEU A 17 -6.11 2.37 2.77
C LEU A 17 -4.96 2.76 3.69
N ASN A 18 -5.13 2.51 5.00
CA ASN A 18 -4.02 2.65 5.93
C ASN A 18 -3.19 1.36 5.93
N ALA A 19 -2.00 1.42 6.53
CA ALA A 19 -1.10 0.27 6.53
C ALA A 19 -1.69 -0.94 7.23
N GLY A 20 -2.44 -0.75 8.30
CA GLY A 20 -3.09 -1.85 9.00
C GLY A 20 -4.10 -2.57 8.12
N LYS A 21 -4.89 -1.82 7.38
CA LYS A 21 -5.87 -2.40 6.46
C LYS A 21 -5.19 -3.12 5.31
N ILE A 22 -4.12 -2.54 4.79
CA ILE A 22 -3.34 -3.18 3.73
C ILE A 22 -2.77 -4.51 4.21
N ALA A 23 -2.22 -4.53 5.43
CA ALA A 23 -1.69 -5.78 6.01
C ALA A 23 -2.80 -6.83 6.14
N GLU A 24 -3.97 -6.41 6.58
CA GLU A 24 -5.10 -7.32 6.74
C GLU A 24 -5.54 -7.91 5.40
N LEU A 25 -5.70 -7.05 4.40
CA LEU A 25 -6.19 -7.48 3.09
C LEU A 25 -5.17 -8.27 2.29
N SER A 26 -3.87 -7.94 2.44
CA SER A 26 -2.81 -8.64 1.72
C SER A 26 -2.39 -9.93 2.41
N GLY A 27 -2.70 -10.07 3.69
CA GLY A 27 -2.27 -11.21 4.47
C GLY A 27 -0.80 -11.18 4.85
N LEU A 28 -0.15 -10.03 4.71
CA LEU A 28 1.26 -9.85 5.06
C LEU A 28 1.39 -9.27 6.45
N ASP A 29 2.57 -9.50 7.07
CA ASP A 29 2.89 -8.88 8.34
C ASP A 29 2.97 -7.36 8.17
N ARG A 30 2.62 -6.64 9.23
CA ARG A 30 2.70 -5.20 9.24
C ARG A 30 4.10 -4.69 8.90
N LYS A 31 5.12 -5.38 9.38
CA LYS A 31 6.51 -5.01 9.09
C LYS A 31 6.83 -5.12 7.60
N VAL A 32 6.33 -6.18 6.97
CA VAL A 32 6.51 -6.40 5.54
C VAL A 32 5.76 -5.32 4.76
N VAL A 33 4.55 -5.00 5.18
CA VAL A 33 3.76 -3.94 4.56
C VAL A 33 4.45 -2.60 4.66
N ASP A 34 4.96 -2.26 5.85
CA ASP A 34 5.65 -0.98 6.05
C ASP A 34 6.86 -0.86 5.13
N LYS A 35 7.62 -1.93 5.00
CA LYS A 35 8.79 -1.94 4.13
C LYS A 35 8.38 -1.80 2.66
N ALA A 36 7.38 -2.57 2.25
CA ALA A 36 6.88 -2.52 0.87
C ALA A 36 6.35 -1.13 0.54
N MET A 37 5.62 -0.52 1.46
CA MET A 37 5.08 0.81 1.26
C MET A 37 6.18 1.87 1.16
N ALA A 38 7.23 1.75 1.96
CA ALA A 38 8.37 2.64 1.86
C ALA A 38 9.01 2.55 0.48
N ASP A 39 9.18 1.34 -0.02
CA ASP A 39 9.72 1.13 -1.36
C ASP A 39 8.82 1.71 -2.44
N LEU A 40 7.51 1.46 -2.34
CA LEU A 40 6.54 1.99 -3.31
C LEU A 40 6.50 3.51 -3.30
N LYS A 41 6.57 4.10 -2.13
CA LYS A 41 6.61 5.55 -1.99
C LYS A 41 7.87 6.12 -2.62
N LYS A 42 9.00 5.47 -2.40
CA LYS A 42 10.27 5.89 -2.95
C LYS A 42 10.25 5.84 -4.47
N GLU A 43 9.58 4.86 -5.04
CA GLU A 43 9.45 4.70 -6.48
C GLU A 43 8.35 5.59 -7.07
N GLY A 44 7.58 6.25 -6.22
CA GLY A 44 6.50 7.12 -6.69
C GLY A 44 5.27 6.36 -7.17
N LEU A 45 5.12 5.12 -6.76
CA LEU A 45 4.00 4.28 -7.19
C LEU A 45 2.77 4.42 -6.30
N ILE A 46 2.91 5.02 -5.14
CA ILE A 46 1.79 5.29 -4.24
C ILE A 46 1.87 6.73 -3.74
N VAL A 47 0.72 7.26 -3.36
CA VAL A 47 0.61 8.59 -2.78
C VAL A 47 -0.24 8.54 -1.53
N SER A 48 -0.11 9.55 -0.70
CA SER A 48 -0.90 9.67 0.52
C SER A 48 -1.87 10.83 0.37
N PRO A 49 -3.07 10.60 -0.15
CA PRO A 49 -4.05 11.67 -0.37
C PRO A 49 -4.59 12.21 0.94
N VAL A 50 -4.63 11.35 1.96
CA VAL A 50 -5.10 11.72 3.29
C VAL A 50 -4.09 11.19 4.30
N ARG A 51 -4.00 11.88 5.44
CA ARG A 51 -3.09 11.48 6.49
C ARG A 51 -3.30 10.02 6.88
N CYS A 52 -2.21 9.27 6.98
CA CYS A 52 -2.20 7.86 7.37
C CYS A 52 -2.88 6.90 6.40
N THR A 53 -3.19 7.35 5.18
CA THR A 53 -3.75 6.48 4.15
C THR A 53 -2.89 6.54 2.90
N TRP A 54 -3.04 5.53 2.06
CA TRP A 54 -2.23 5.38 0.84
C TRP A 54 -3.10 4.89 -0.30
N GLU A 55 -2.80 5.33 -1.50
CA GLU A 55 -3.47 4.83 -2.69
C GLU A 55 -2.45 4.76 -3.83
N PRO A 56 -2.72 3.95 -4.88
CA PRO A 56 -1.83 3.91 -6.03
C PRO A 56 -1.78 5.28 -6.69
N ALA A 57 -0.58 5.73 -7.02
CA ALA A 57 -0.41 7.02 -7.70
C ALA A 57 -1.00 6.97 -9.11
N ASN A 58 -0.99 5.78 -9.70
CA ASN A 58 -1.47 5.57 -11.06
C ASN A 58 -2.72 4.69 -10.99
N LYS A 59 -3.86 5.29 -11.05
CA LYS A 59 -5.13 4.58 -11.00
C LYS A 59 -5.57 4.07 -12.36
#